data_012fc9741deea38af20624359842c3ef
#
_entry.id   012fc9741deea38af20624359842c3ef
#
_cell.length_a   1.000
_cell.length_b   1.000
_cell.length_c   1.000
_cell.angle_alpha   90.00
_cell.angle_beta   90.00
_cell.angle_gamma   90.00
#
_symmetry.space_group_name_H-M   'P 1'
#
loop_
_entity.id
_entity.type
_entity.pdbx_description
1 polymer ?
#
loop_
_entity_poly.entity_id
_entity_poly.type
_entity_poly.pdbx_seq_one_letter_code
_entity_poly.pdbx_strand_id
1 'polypeptide(L)'
;PAAILFDNGFITELRTGAAGAVAAKYLAPQKVERVAVIGAGSQARYQLDCLARQVGMGTIRSVHVFSRTRNRTEQYAAEMSKRLSLPVTVCDSAAEACAGSQIIITATTSRTPVLTEKMISSGMHITAVGADDPQKQELAAEILARADKVVVDSLAQCSRFGELHHAIEQKKLRPEEVYAELGEIVAGKKKGRESDSEITVCDLTGLGVQDAMAAQATFDSAQKLGLGTAIEI
;
A
#
# COMPACT_ATOMS: atom_id res chain seq x y z
N PRO A 1 -4.79 -23.37 -21.95
CA PRO A 1 -4.82 -21.96 -21.55
C PRO A 1 -5.69 -21.17 -22.51
N ALA A 2 -6.41 -20.14 -22.00
CA ALA A 2 -7.23 -19.27 -22.85
C ALA A 2 -6.38 -18.14 -23.48
N ALA A 3 -5.32 -17.71 -22.79
CA ALA A 3 -4.41 -16.68 -23.26
C ALA A 3 -3.04 -16.80 -22.57
N ILE A 4 -2.03 -16.16 -23.14
CA ILE A 4 -0.72 -15.91 -22.55
C ILE A 4 -0.49 -14.40 -22.60
N LEU A 5 -0.20 -13.79 -21.44
CA LEU A 5 0.08 -12.37 -21.33
C LEU A 5 1.57 -12.18 -20.99
N PHE A 6 2.28 -11.41 -21.81
CA PHE A 6 3.66 -11.00 -21.57
C PHE A 6 3.66 -9.55 -21.14
N ASP A 7 3.84 -9.28 -19.86
CA ASP A 7 3.66 -7.95 -19.27
C ASP A 7 4.92 -7.35 -18.61
N ASN A 8 6.00 -8.11 -18.56
CA ASN A 8 7.25 -7.72 -17.90
C ASN A 8 7.06 -7.21 -16.46
N GLY A 9 6.10 -7.77 -15.73
CA GLY A 9 5.77 -7.42 -14.35
C GLY A 9 4.82 -6.22 -14.17
N PHE A 10 4.35 -5.60 -15.25
CA PHE A 10 3.46 -4.44 -15.20
C PHE A 10 2.13 -4.75 -14.49
N ILE A 11 1.55 -5.91 -14.74
CA ILE A 11 0.29 -6.34 -14.11
C ILE A 11 0.47 -6.45 -12.60
N THR A 12 1.57 -7.09 -12.15
CA THR A 12 1.87 -7.23 -10.73
C THR A 12 2.07 -5.87 -10.05
N GLU A 13 2.81 -4.97 -10.68
CA GLU A 13 3.03 -3.63 -10.16
C GLU A 13 1.71 -2.85 -10.02
N LEU A 14 0.88 -2.88 -11.06
CA LEU A 14 -0.38 -2.15 -11.11
C LEU A 14 -1.41 -2.71 -10.11
N ARG A 15 -1.59 -4.06 -10.04
CA ARG A 15 -2.57 -4.68 -9.13
C ARG A 15 -2.18 -4.44 -7.66
N THR A 16 -0.88 -4.39 -7.37
CA THR A 16 -0.39 -4.11 -6.01
C THR A 16 -0.69 -2.65 -5.63
N GLY A 17 -0.47 -1.70 -6.54
CA GLY A 17 -0.87 -0.31 -6.35
C GLY A 17 -2.38 -0.15 -6.16
N ALA A 18 -3.17 -0.89 -6.94
CA ALA A 18 -4.64 -0.90 -6.81
C ALA A 18 -5.10 -1.47 -5.46
N ALA A 19 -4.44 -2.51 -4.93
CA ALA A 19 -4.77 -3.06 -3.61
C ALA A 19 -4.56 -2.03 -2.50
N GLY A 20 -3.46 -1.28 -2.52
CA GLY A 20 -3.22 -0.18 -1.58
C GLY A 20 -4.25 0.95 -1.71
N ALA A 21 -4.65 1.29 -2.94
CA ALA A 21 -5.69 2.28 -3.18
C ALA A 21 -7.07 1.82 -2.64
N VAL A 22 -7.39 0.53 -2.76
CA VAL A 22 -8.60 -0.08 -2.16
C VAL A 22 -8.51 -0.02 -0.64
N ALA A 23 -7.37 -0.35 -0.03
CA ALA A 23 -7.18 -0.23 1.41
C ALA A 23 -7.43 1.21 1.89
N ALA A 24 -6.82 2.19 1.24
CA ALA A 24 -7.02 3.60 1.56
C ALA A 24 -8.48 4.06 1.40
N LYS A 25 -9.20 3.57 0.37
CA LYS A 25 -10.62 3.88 0.15
C LYS A 25 -11.49 3.58 1.37
N TYR A 26 -11.21 2.49 2.06
CA TYR A 26 -12.02 2.02 3.19
C TYR A 26 -11.45 2.40 4.56
N LEU A 27 -10.15 2.66 4.63
CA LEU A 27 -9.45 2.80 5.91
C LEU A 27 -8.83 4.19 6.14
N ALA A 28 -8.66 5.02 5.11
CA ALA A 28 -8.17 6.38 5.27
C ALA A 28 -9.26 7.31 5.84
N PRO A 29 -8.89 8.43 6.50
CA PRO A 29 -9.85 9.45 6.90
C PRO A 29 -10.48 10.12 5.67
N GLN A 30 -11.65 10.74 5.86
CA GLN A 30 -12.38 11.37 4.75
C GLN A 30 -11.59 12.51 4.08
N LYS A 31 -10.81 13.25 4.87
CA LYS A 31 -10.01 14.36 4.36
C LYS A 31 -8.53 13.98 4.34
N VAL A 32 -7.97 13.87 3.15
CA VAL A 32 -6.55 13.55 2.92
C VAL A 32 -5.91 14.72 2.18
N GLU A 33 -5.06 15.49 2.87
CA GLU A 33 -4.33 16.61 2.27
C GLU A 33 -2.84 16.31 2.10
N ARG A 34 -2.28 15.43 2.93
CA ARG A 34 -0.87 15.06 2.90
C ARG A 34 -0.69 13.55 2.93
N VAL A 35 0.17 13.07 2.05
CA VAL A 35 0.55 11.66 1.96
C VAL A 35 2.05 11.53 2.20
N ALA A 36 2.45 10.60 3.06
CA ALA A 36 3.84 10.18 3.20
C ALA A 36 4.11 8.93 2.36
N VAL A 37 5.27 8.89 1.70
CA VAL A 37 5.76 7.72 0.98
C VAL A 37 7.13 7.36 1.51
N ILE A 38 7.26 6.17 2.08
CA ILE A 38 8.52 5.64 2.58
C ILE A 38 8.99 4.56 1.62
N GLY A 39 10.01 4.91 0.84
CA GLY A 39 10.49 4.17 -0.32
C GLY A 39 10.37 4.99 -1.60
N ALA A 40 11.28 4.77 -2.55
CA ALA A 40 11.30 5.44 -3.86
C ALA A 40 11.51 4.42 -5.00
N GLY A 41 11.01 3.21 -4.79
CA GLY A 41 11.06 2.10 -5.76
C GLY A 41 9.91 2.13 -6.76
N SER A 42 9.80 1.07 -7.57
CA SER A 42 8.72 0.89 -8.53
C SER A 42 7.37 0.86 -7.83
N GLN A 43 7.21 0.01 -6.81
CA GLN A 43 5.95 -0.09 -6.07
C GLN A 43 5.49 1.25 -5.48
N ALA A 44 6.40 2.07 -4.94
CA ALA A 44 6.05 3.38 -4.41
C ALA A 44 5.37 4.29 -5.46
N ARG A 45 5.76 4.15 -6.75
CA ARG A 45 5.14 4.89 -7.86
C ARG A 45 3.71 4.45 -8.13
N TYR A 46 3.50 3.14 -8.23
CA TYR A 46 2.17 2.57 -8.48
C TYR A 46 1.23 2.79 -7.31
N GLN A 47 1.72 2.66 -6.08
CA GLN A 47 0.94 2.94 -4.87
C GLN A 47 0.44 4.40 -4.87
N LEU A 48 1.33 5.35 -5.10
CA LEU A 48 0.95 6.76 -5.10
C LEU A 48 0.04 7.13 -6.29
N ASP A 49 0.30 6.59 -7.49
CA ASP A 49 -0.53 6.84 -8.68
C ASP A 49 -1.95 6.28 -8.51
N CYS A 50 -2.09 5.05 -8.03
CA CYS A 50 -3.39 4.43 -7.77
C CYS A 50 -4.13 5.15 -6.64
N LEU A 51 -3.43 5.52 -5.56
CA LEU A 51 -4.02 6.28 -4.46
C LEU A 51 -4.55 7.63 -4.93
N ALA A 52 -3.77 8.39 -5.68
CA ALA A 52 -4.18 9.69 -6.19
C ALA A 52 -5.44 9.62 -7.06
N ARG A 53 -5.58 8.56 -7.86
CA ARG A 53 -6.77 8.30 -8.68
C ARG A 53 -7.98 7.90 -7.82
N GLN A 54 -7.78 7.13 -6.76
CA GLN A 54 -8.86 6.64 -5.88
C GLN A 54 -9.39 7.72 -4.96
N VAL A 55 -8.52 8.49 -4.30
CA VAL A 55 -8.88 9.55 -3.34
C VAL A 55 -9.37 10.81 -4.07
N GLY A 56 -9.00 10.93 -5.35
CA GLY A 56 -9.25 12.14 -6.15
C GLY A 56 -8.11 13.16 -5.98
N MET A 57 -7.54 13.58 -7.09
CA MET A 57 -6.38 14.49 -7.11
C MET A 57 -6.66 15.85 -6.46
N GLY A 58 -7.94 16.26 -6.35
CA GLY A 58 -8.32 17.54 -5.75
C GLY A 58 -8.25 17.62 -4.22
N THR A 59 -8.11 16.50 -3.53
CA THR A 59 -8.02 16.46 -2.05
C THR A 59 -6.57 16.42 -1.57
N ILE A 60 -5.68 15.67 -2.25
CA ILE A 60 -4.25 15.60 -1.90
C ILE A 60 -3.58 16.90 -2.34
N ARG A 61 -2.96 17.61 -1.41
CA ARG A 61 -2.25 18.89 -1.66
C ARG A 61 -0.74 18.73 -1.73
N SER A 62 -0.19 17.72 -1.06
CA SER A 62 1.25 17.47 -1.03
C SER A 62 1.58 16.02 -0.73
N VAL A 63 2.73 15.59 -1.25
CA VAL A 63 3.33 14.29 -0.96
C VAL A 63 4.71 14.54 -0.36
N HIS A 64 5.04 13.80 0.70
CA HIS A 64 6.33 13.83 1.36
C HIS A 64 6.98 12.47 1.21
N VAL A 65 8.19 12.42 0.65
CA VAL A 65 8.87 11.17 0.34
C VAL A 65 10.21 11.08 1.04
N PHE A 66 10.47 9.91 1.60
CA PHE A 66 11.76 9.56 2.17
C PHE A 66 12.22 8.19 1.67
N SER A 67 13.48 8.07 1.32
CA SER A 67 14.17 6.79 1.17
C SER A 67 15.65 6.91 1.51
N ARG A 68 16.33 5.79 1.74
CA ARG A 68 17.76 5.77 2.11
C ARG A 68 18.68 6.37 1.04
N THR A 69 18.26 6.36 -0.22
CA THR A 69 19.08 6.81 -1.34
C THR A 69 18.57 8.15 -1.85
N ARG A 70 19.18 9.25 -1.38
CA ARG A 70 18.77 10.64 -1.70
C ARG A 70 18.53 10.86 -3.19
N ASN A 71 19.47 10.50 -4.04
CA ASN A 71 19.39 10.70 -5.48
C ASN A 71 18.17 10.00 -6.12
N ARG A 72 17.87 8.76 -5.69
CA ARG A 72 16.65 8.04 -6.13
C ARG A 72 15.38 8.71 -5.63
N THR A 73 15.41 9.27 -4.44
CA THR A 73 14.26 9.99 -3.85
C THR A 73 13.98 11.28 -4.62
N GLU A 74 15.02 12.00 -5.02
CA GLU A 74 14.91 13.22 -5.85
C GLU A 74 14.37 12.91 -7.25
N GLN A 75 14.84 11.84 -7.88
CA GLN A 75 14.30 11.37 -9.17
C GLN A 75 12.82 10.98 -9.05
N TYR A 76 12.47 10.22 -8.01
CA TYR A 76 11.08 9.87 -7.72
C TYR A 76 10.21 11.12 -7.52
N ALA A 77 10.67 12.08 -6.73
CA ALA A 77 9.92 13.30 -6.44
C ALA A 77 9.68 14.12 -7.72
N ALA A 78 10.70 14.31 -8.55
CA ALA A 78 10.57 15.02 -9.82
C ALA A 78 9.59 14.32 -10.79
N GLU A 79 9.71 12.99 -10.92
CA GLU A 79 8.82 12.17 -11.76
C GLU A 79 7.36 12.24 -11.30
N MET A 80 7.12 11.98 -10.01
CA MET A 80 5.76 11.89 -9.47
C MET A 80 5.11 13.27 -9.37
N SER A 81 5.89 14.32 -9.09
CA SER A 81 5.37 15.69 -9.11
C SER A 81 4.86 16.07 -10.50
N LYS A 82 5.62 15.76 -11.55
CA LYS A 82 5.20 15.98 -12.95
C LYS A 82 3.99 15.13 -13.32
N ARG A 83 4.00 13.84 -12.94
CA ARG A 83 2.95 12.86 -13.30
C ARG A 83 1.61 13.18 -12.66
N LEU A 84 1.63 13.63 -11.40
CA LEU A 84 0.42 13.91 -10.62
C LEU A 84 0.05 15.40 -10.58
N SER A 85 0.90 16.28 -11.09
CA SER A 85 0.74 17.74 -10.97
C SER A 85 0.56 18.19 -9.51
N LEU A 86 1.28 17.54 -8.58
CA LEU A 86 1.27 17.77 -7.14
C LEU A 86 2.68 18.05 -6.63
N PRO A 87 2.85 18.89 -5.59
CA PRO A 87 4.13 19.04 -4.91
C PRO A 87 4.56 17.72 -4.26
N VAL A 88 5.74 17.22 -4.62
CA VAL A 88 6.38 16.07 -3.98
C VAL A 88 7.67 16.53 -3.34
N THR A 89 7.70 16.58 -2.02
CA THR A 89 8.82 17.08 -1.21
C THR A 89 9.69 15.92 -0.73
N VAL A 90 10.99 16.03 -0.97
CA VAL A 90 11.98 15.08 -0.44
C VAL A 90 12.30 15.44 1.01
N CYS A 91 12.13 14.48 1.91
CA CYS A 91 12.40 14.61 3.33
C CYS A 91 13.75 13.99 3.71
N ASP A 92 14.35 14.46 4.80
CA ASP A 92 15.63 13.96 5.31
C ASP A 92 15.46 12.75 6.26
N SER A 93 14.22 12.49 6.70
CA SER A 93 13.88 11.33 7.55
C SER A 93 12.47 10.83 7.31
N ALA A 94 12.22 9.57 7.71
CA ALA A 94 10.87 9.01 7.72
C ALA A 94 9.94 9.78 8.67
N ALA A 95 10.46 10.23 9.81
CA ALA A 95 9.70 11.03 10.78
C ALA A 95 9.21 12.35 10.17
N GLU A 96 10.07 13.05 9.43
CA GLU A 96 9.71 14.27 8.73
C GLU A 96 8.63 14.02 7.66
N ALA A 97 8.79 12.95 6.88
CA ALA A 97 7.81 12.59 5.85
C ALA A 97 6.43 12.27 6.47
N CYS A 98 6.39 11.57 7.60
CA CYS A 98 5.16 11.18 8.28
C CYS A 98 4.47 12.36 8.99
N ALA A 99 5.18 13.40 9.38
CA ALA A 99 4.65 14.50 10.17
C ALA A 99 3.45 15.18 9.48
N GLY A 100 2.27 15.10 10.11
CA GLY A 100 1.02 15.68 9.60
C GLY A 100 0.43 14.99 8.37
N SER A 101 0.94 13.81 7.97
CA SER A 101 0.35 13.01 6.89
C SER A 101 -0.85 12.23 7.38
N GLN A 102 -1.92 12.15 6.57
CA GLN A 102 -3.10 11.35 6.87
C GLN A 102 -2.95 9.90 6.36
N ILE A 103 -2.20 9.71 5.29
CA ILE A 103 -1.87 8.40 4.75
C ILE A 103 -0.35 8.25 4.72
N ILE A 104 0.12 7.10 5.15
CA ILE A 104 1.51 6.67 5.04
C ILE A 104 1.55 5.41 4.19
N ILE A 105 2.37 5.41 3.14
CA ILE A 105 2.65 4.24 2.31
C ILE A 105 4.07 3.80 2.60
N THR A 106 4.27 2.53 2.97
CA THR A 106 5.60 1.93 3.03
C THR A 106 5.78 0.94 1.89
N ALA A 107 6.85 1.12 1.10
CA ALA A 107 7.18 0.29 -0.06
C ALA A 107 8.71 0.16 -0.18
N THR A 108 9.32 -0.47 0.80
CA THR A 108 10.77 -0.66 0.89
C THR A 108 11.15 -2.15 0.91
N THR A 109 12.42 -2.42 0.77
CA THR A 109 13.01 -3.75 0.97
C THR A 109 13.68 -3.87 2.33
N SER A 110 13.26 -3.08 3.31
CA SER A 110 13.89 -3.05 4.63
C SER A 110 13.68 -4.37 5.37
N ARG A 111 14.68 -4.76 6.16
CA ARG A 111 14.62 -5.89 7.08
C ARG A 111 14.57 -5.44 8.55
N THR A 112 14.46 -4.14 8.74
CA THR A 112 14.33 -3.52 10.05
C THR A 112 13.30 -2.40 9.95
N PRO A 113 12.52 -2.14 11.01
CA PRO A 113 11.49 -1.11 11.00
C PRO A 113 12.02 0.25 10.53
N VAL A 114 11.35 0.82 9.54
CA VAL A 114 11.59 2.19 9.06
C VAL A 114 10.59 3.17 9.67
N LEU A 115 9.45 2.67 10.15
CA LEU A 115 8.48 3.43 10.95
C LEU A 115 8.47 2.94 12.39
N THR A 116 8.42 3.88 13.31
CA THR A 116 8.28 3.62 14.75
C THR A 116 6.98 4.23 15.26
N GLU A 117 6.49 3.74 16.41
CA GLU A 117 5.27 4.22 17.04
C GLU A 117 5.23 5.75 17.24
N LYS A 118 6.39 6.36 17.53
CA LYS A 118 6.53 7.81 17.76
C LYS A 118 6.21 8.65 16.52
N MET A 119 6.24 8.07 15.33
CA MET A 119 5.94 8.75 14.06
C MET A 119 4.44 8.72 13.73
N ILE A 120 3.65 7.93 14.48
CA ILE A 120 2.24 7.69 14.20
C ILE A 120 1.37 8.52 15.12
N SER A 121 0.44 9.23 14.55
CA SER A 121 -0.55 10.06 15.26
C SER A 121 -1.97 9.53 15.02
N SER A 122 -2.88 9.94 15.91
CA SER A 122 -4.31 9.67 15.74
C SER A 122 -4.79 10.11 14.35
N GLY A 123 -5.68 9.33 13.75
CA GLY A 123 -6.27 9.60 12.44
C GLY A 123 -5.48 9.07 11.24
N MET A 124 -4.25 8.62 11.44
CA MET A 124 -3.42 8.13 10.34
C MET A 124 -3.89 6.77 9.81
N HIS A 125 -3.77 6.58 8.50
CA HIS A 125 -3.85 5.31 7.82
C HIS A 125 -2.47 4.89 7.31
N ILE A 126 -2.10 3.63 7.50
CA ILE A 126 -0.83 3.06 7.02
C ILE A 126 -1.15 1.92 6.06
N THR A 127 -0.64 2.02 4.83
CA THR A 127 -0.61 0.92 3.85
C THR A 127 0.82 0.38 3.78
N ALA A 128 1.05 -0.82 4.30
CA ALA A 128 2.34 -1.50 4.28
C ALA A 128 2.35 -2.55 3.16
N VAL A 129 3.30 -2.43 2.22
CA VAL A 129 3.37 -3.33 1.04
C VAL A 129 4.77 -3.89 0.79
N GLY A 130 5.76 -3.50 1.57
CA GLY A 130 7.15 -3.90 1.31
C GLY A 130 7.56 -5.23 1.94
N ALA A 131 6.83 -5.71 2.94
CA ALA A 131 7.15 -6.93 3.68
C ALA A 131 6.47 -8.18 3.07
N ASP A 132 6.89 -8.56 1.87
CA ASP A 132 6.39 -9.73 1.11
C ASP A 132 7.23 -11.00 1.33
N ASP A 133 8.09 -11.00 2.35
CA ASP A 133 9.07 -12.03 2.68
C ASP A 133 9.25 -12.06 4.21
N PRO A 134 9.44 -13.22 4.86
CA PRO A 134 9.55 -13.33 6.33
C PRO A 134 10.66 -12.50 6.97
N GLN A 135 11.68 -12.11 6.20
CA GLN A 135 12.81 -11.32 6.72
C GLN A 135 12.62 -9.82 6.55
N LYS A 136 11.62 -9.39 5.77
CA LYS A 136 11.34 -7.98 5.54
C LYS A 136 10.42 -7.42 6.62
N GLN A 137 10.76 -6.24 7.10
CA GLN A 137 9.98 -5.52 8.09
C GLN A 137 10.10 -4.02 7.86
N GLU A 138 8.99 -3.32 7.75
CA GLU A 138 8.92 -1.87 7.58
C GLU A 138 8.38 -1.17 8.83
N LEU A 139 7.47 -1.81 9.57
CA LEU A 139 6.81 -1.25 10.74
C LEU A 139 7.36 -1.86 12.04
N ALA A 140 7.55 -1.03 13.06
CA ALA A 140 7.73 -1.53 14.42
C ALA A 140 6.42 -2.20 14.87
N ALA A 141 6.53 -3.37 15.51
CA ALA A 141 5.37 -4.16 15.95
C ALA A 141 4.42 -3.40 16.89
N GLU A 142 4.94 -2.40 17.61
CA GLU A 142 4.19 -1.50 18.47
C GLU A 142 3.14 -0.69 17.69
N ILE A 143 3.35 -0.43 16.41
CA ILE A 143 2.39 0.28 15.56
C ILE A 143 1.13 -0.56 15.39
N LEU A 144 1.27 -1.87 15.12
CA LEU A 144 0.14 -2.78 14.98
C LEU A 144 -0.60 -2.94 16.30
N ALA A 145 0.14 -3.06 17.42
CA ALA A 145 -0.45 -3.18 18.76
C ALA A 145 -1.25 -1.92 19.19
N ARG A 146 -0.87 -0.75 18.67
CA ARG A 146 -1.53 0.53 18.94
C ARG A 146 -2.68 0.85 17.99
N ALA A 147 -2.72 0.21 16.82
CA ALA A 147 -3.75 0.49 15.82
C ALA A 147 -5.15 0.08 16.31
N ASP A 148 -6.14 0.93 16.03
CA ASP A 148 -7.55 0.63 16.31
C ASP A 148 -8.07 -0.47 15.37
N LYS A 149 -7.54 -0.53 14.15
CA LYS A 149 -7.86 -1.60 13.18
C LYS A 149 -6.61 -2.05 12.45
N VAL A 150 -6.25 -3.30 12.65
CA VAL A 150 -5.27 -4.01 11.82
C VAL A 150 -6.04 -4.84 10.80
N VAL A 151 -5.84 -4.53 9.53
CA VAL A 151 -6.45 -5.20 8.37
C VAL A 151 -5.35 -5.86 7.57
N VAL A 152 -5.62 -7.03 7.02
CA VAL A 152 -4.66 -7.80 6.23
C VAL A 152 -5.29 -8.20 4.90
N ASP A 153 -4.49 -8.51 3.88
CA ASP A 153 -5.05 -9.10 2.66
C ASP A 153 -5.40 -10.58 2.83
N SER A 154 -4.61 -11.35 3.61
CA SER A 154 -4.90 -12.71 4.05
C SER A 154 -4.31 -12.97 5.42
N LEU A 155 -5.13 -13.33 6.38
CA LEU A 155 -4.69 -13.65 7.74
C LEU A 155 -3.68 -14.80 7.75
N ALA A 156 -3.97 -15.85 7.00
CA ALA A 156 -3.08 -17.01 6.90
C ALA A 156 -1.71 -16.68 6.30
N GLN A 157 -1.66 -15.75 5.34
CA GLN A 157 -0.43 -15.33 4.68
C GLN A 157 0.34 -14.32 5.54
N CYS A 158 -0.31 -13.26 6.02
CA CYS A 158 0.33 -12.23 6.85
C CYS A 158 0.81 -12.74 8.21
N SER A 159 0.24 -13.85 8.72
CA SER A 159 0.77 -14.54 9.92
C SER A 159 2.09 -15.26 9.66
N ARG A 160 2.51 -15.47 8.41
CA ARG A 160 3.74 -16.16 8.03
C ARG A 160 4.83 -15.23 7.52
N PHE A 161 4.44 -14.13 6.91
CA PHE A 161 5.28 -13.04 6.45
C PHE A 161 4.43 -11.76 6.36
N GLY A 162 5.03 -10.59 6.25
CA GLY A 162 4.34 -9.32 6.39
C GLY A 162 4.61 -8.69 7.76
N GLU A 163 3.98 -7.57 8.01
CA GLU A 163 4.15 -6.82 9.26
C GLU A 163 3.49 -7.54 10.45
N LEU A 164 2.35 -8.20 10.20
CA LEU A 164 1.64 -8.98 11.21
C LEU A 164 2.49 -10.12 11.77
N HIS A 165 3.25 -10.82 10.90
CA HIS A 165 4.16 -11.88 11.29
C HIS A 165 5.11 -11.45 12.42
N HIS A 166 5.76 -10.30 12.26
CA HIS A 166 6.67 -9.75 13.25
C HIS A 166 5.96 -9.32 14.55
N ALA A 167 4.75 -8.79 14.44
CA ALA A 167 3.96 -8.44 15.62
C ALA A 167 3.55 -9.68 16.43
N ILE A 168 3.25 -10.81 15.76
CA ILE A 168 2.95 -12.10 16.41
C ILE A 168 4.22 -12.66 17.07
N GLU A 169 5.35 -12.72 16.37
CA GLU A 169 6.61 -13.24 16.94
C GLU A 169 7.06 -12.44 18.17
N GLN A 170 6.88 -11.12 18.14
CA GLN A 170 7.20 -10.23 19.26
C GLN A 170 6.11 -10.19 20.34
N LYS A 171 5.04 -10.99 20.21
CA LYS A 171 3.91 -11.07 21.16
C LYS A 171 3.22 -9.71 21.41
N LYS A 172 3.18 -8.88 20.39
CA LYS A 172 2.53 -7.55 20.42
C LYS A 172 1.07 -7.61 19.94
N LEU A 173 0.75 -8.59 19.11
CA LEU A 173 -0.59 -8.85 18.60
C LEU A 173 -0.79 -10.35 18.42
N ARG A 174 -2.00 -10.84 18.65
CA ARG A 174 -2.38 -12.22 18.35
C ARG A 174 -3.18 -12.27 17.05
N PRO A 175 -3.15 -13.39 16.29
CA PRO A 175 -3.93 -13.50 15.04
C PRO A 175 -5.43 -13.21 15.21
N GLU A 176 -6.02 -13.57 16.37
CA GLU A 176 -7.43 -13.36 16.67
C GLU A 176 -7.78 -11.88 16.93
N GLU A 177 -6.79 -11.03 17.15
CA GLU A 177 -6.95 -9.59 17.35
C GLU A 177 -6.91 -8.80 16.05
N VAL A 178 -6.60 -9.45 14.92
CA VAL A 178 -6.72 -8.85 13.58
C VAL A 178 -8.19 -8.52 13.32
N TYR A 179 -8.44 -7.26 12.95
CA TYR A 179 -9.81 -6.77 12.80
C TYR A 179 -10.56 -7.46 11.66
N ALA A 180 -9.94 -7.56 10.49
CA ALA A 180 -10.56 -8.15 9.30
C ALA A 180 -9.52 -8.48 8.21
N GLU A 181 -9.90 -9.33 7.27
CA GLU A 181 -9.32 -9.32 5.94
C GLU A 181 -9.93 -8.19 5.10
N LEU A 182 -9.12 -7.55 4.24
CA LEU A 182 -9.57 -6.44 3.39
C LEU A 182 -10.77 -6.84 2.52
N GLY A 183 -10.81 -8.09 2.06
CA GLY A 183 -11.91 -8.65 1.28
C GLY A 183 -13.25 -8.64 2.04
N GLU A 184 -13.24 -8.82 3.36
CA GLU A 184 -14.47 -8.76 4.18
C GLU A 184 -15.03 -7.33 4.25
N ILE A 185 -14.14 -6.33 4.32
CA ILE A 185 -14.53 -4.91 4.32
C ILE A 185 -15.08 -4.52 2.95
N VAL A 186 -14.40 -4.91 1.87
CA VAL A 186 -14.86 -4.65 0.49
C VAL A 186 -16.22 -5.30 0.22
N ALA A 187 -16.46 -6.50 0.76
CA ALA A 187 -17.73 -7.20 0.64
C ALA A 187 -18.83 -6.68 1.58
N GLY A 188 -18.55 -5.66 2.41
CA GLY A 188 -19.49 -5.08 3.35
C GLY A 188 -19.81 -5.96 4.58
N LYS A 189 -19.04 -7.03 4.81
CA LYS A 189 -19.19 -7.91 5.98
C LYS A 189 -18.62 -7.28 7.26
N LYS A 190 -17.62 -6.44 7.10
CA LYS A 190 -16.97 -5.64 8.16
C LYS A 190 -16.95 -4.18 7.74
N LYS A 191 -17.02 -3.28 8.73
CA LYS A 191 -16.91 -1.85 8.45
C LYS A 191 -15.45 -1.46 8.23
N GLY A 192 -15.22 -0.48 7.37
CA GLY A 192 -13.93 0.18 7.26
C GLY A 192 -13.68 1.14 8.42
N ARG A 193 -13.09 2.31 8.16
CA ARG A 193 -12.93 3.37 9.15
C ARG A 193 -14.29 3.91 9.60
N GLU A 194 -14.45 4.10 10.90
CA GLU A 194 -15.68 4.61 11.52
C GLU A 194 -15.46 5.96 12.21
N SER A 195 -14.21 6.32 12.53
CA SER A 195 -13.85 7.60 13.15
C SER A 195 -12.59 8.19 12.53
N ASP A 196 -12.57 9.53 12.42
CA ASP A 196 -11.38 10.26 11.93
C ASP A 196 -10.19 10.18 12.90
N SER A 197 -10.40 9.77 14.14
CA SER A 197 -9.32 9.55 15.12
C SER A 197 -8.69 8.17 15.06
N GLU A 198 -9.31 7.18 14.41
CA GLU A 198 -8.76 5.83 14.33
C GLU A 198 -7.37 5.80 13.68
N ILE A 199 -6.48 4.99 14.23
CA ILE A 199 -5.25 4.57 13.56
C ILE A 199 -5.54 3.26 12.87
N THR A 200 -5.38 3.19 11.56
CA THR A 200 -5.64 1.99 10.78
C THR A 200 -4.37 1.54 10.05
N VAL A 201 -4.10 0.25 10.09
CA VAL A 201 -2.99 -0.39 9.37
C VAL A 201 -3.55 -1.42 8.41
N CYS A 202 -3.09 -1.41 7.17
CA CYS A 202 -3.37 -2.46 6.19
C CYS A 202 -2.04 -3.10 5.76
N ASP A 203 -1.85 -4.37 6.12
CA ASP A 203 -0.69 -5.18 5.75
C ASP A 203 -1.02 -5.99 4.49
N LEU A 204 -0.30 -5.74 3.41
CA LEU A 204 -0.55 -6.30 2.07
C LEU A 204 0.66 -7.10 1.59
N THR A 205 0.52 -8.40 1.57
CA THR A 205 1.57 -9.32 1.13
C THR A 205 1.39 -9.83 -0.31
N GLY A 206 0.25 -9.49 -0.93
CA GLY A 206 -0.09 -9.84 -2.30
C GLY A 206 -0.76 -11.23 -2.43
N LEU A 207 -1.83 -11.29 -3.19
CA LEU A 207 -2.61 -12.51 -3.40
C LEU A 207 -2.70 -12.86 -4.88
N GLY A 208 -2.52 -14.14 -5.21
CA GLY A 208 -2.64 -14.63 -6.59
C GLY A 208 -4.00 -14.33 -7.24
N VAL A 209 -5.09 -14.20 -6.46
CA VAL A 209 -6.38 -13.79 -6.98
C VAL A 209 -6.35 -12.38 -7.57
N GLN A 210 -5.52 -11.48 -7.05
CA GLN A 210 -5.36 -10.12 -7.58
C GLN A 210 -4.70 -10.16 -8.97
N ASP A 211 -3.69 -11.03 -9.14
CA ASP A 211 -3.03 -11.24 -10.44
C ASP A 211 -4.00 -11.85 -11.45
N ALA A 212 -4.80 -12.85 -11.04
CA ALA A 212 -5.80 -13.47 -11.90
C ALA A 212 -6.86 -12.45 -12.37
N MET A 213 -7.37 -11.61 -11.47
CA MET A 213 -8.36 -10.58 -11.82
C MET A 213 -7.78 -9.49 -12.71
N ALA A 214 -6.54 -9.07 -12.48
CA ALA A 214 -5.87 -8.08 -13.32
C ALA A 214 -5.55 -8.64 -14.71
N ALA A 215 -5.13 -9.91 -14.80
CA ALA A 215 -4.93 -10.60 -16.05
C ALA A 215 -6.25 -10.74 -16.84
N GLN A 216 -7.35 -11.12 -16.19
CA GLN A 216 -8.66 -11.20 -16.83
C GLN A 216 -9.11 -9.83 -17.37
N ALA A 217 -8.99 -8.76 -16.58
CA ALA A 217 -9.35 -7.41 -17.01
C ALA A 217 -8.49 -6.94 -18.20
N THR A 218 -7.21 -7.31 -18.23
CA THR A 218 -6.28 -7.03 -19.33
C THR A 218 -6.68 -7.79 -20.59
N PHE A 219 -7.00 -9.08 -20.46
CA PHE A 219 -7.45 -9.93 -21.57
C PHE A 219 -8.76 -9.40 -22.18
N ASP A 220 -9.76 -9.10 -21.34
CA ASP A 220 -11.05 -8.56 -21.79
C ASP A 220 -10.89 -7.23 -22.53
N SER A 221 -9.98 -6.38 -22.04
CA SER A 221 -9.67 -5.09 -22.66
C SER A 221 -8.97 -5.27 -24.01
N ALA A 222 -8.01 -6.19 -24.08
CA ALA A 222 -7.30 -6.51 -25.32
C ALA A 222 -8.27 -7.05 -26.39
N GLN A 223 -9.18 -7.95 -26.02
CA GLN A 223 -10.21 -8.45 -26.94
C GLN A 223 -11.10 -7.33 -27.49
N LYS A 224 -11.59 -6.43 -26.61
CA LYS A 224 -12.45 -5.30 -27.01
C LYS A 224 -11.73 -4.34 -27.96
N LEU A 225 -10.42 -4.19 -27.80
CA LEU A 225 -9.58 -3.31 -28.62
C LEU A 225 -9.01 -4.00 -29.87
N GLY A 226 -9.27 -5.30 -30.07
CA GLY A 226 -8.71 -6.07 -31.18
C GLY A 226 -7.19 -6.23 -31.10
N LEU A 227 -6.62 -6.27 -29.88
CA LEU A 227 -5.18 -6.41 -29.64
C LEU A 227 -4.81 -7.87 -29.40
N GLY A 228 -3.58 -8.22 -29.77
CA GLY A 228 -3.02 -9.58 -29.61
C GLY A 228 -3.03 -10.38 -30.90
N THR A 229 -2.54 -11.62 -30.82
CA THR A 229 -2.49 -12.57 -31.93
C THR A 229 -3.29 -13.81 -31.56
N ALA A 230 -4.29 -14.15 -32.37
CA ALA A 230 -4.99 -15.42 -32.23
C ALA A 230 -4.11 -16.57 -32.77
N ILE A 231 -3.98 -17.63 -31.97
CA ILE A 231 -3.24 -18.84 -32.33
C ILE A 231 -4.23 -19.99 -32.30
N GLU A 232 -4.36 -20.71 -33.41
CA GLU A 232 -5.07 -21.98 -33.46
C GLU A 232 -4.17 -23.08 -32.86
N ILE A 233 -4.71 -23.89 -31.94
CA ILE A 233 -4.02 -24.97 -31.25
C ILE A 233 -4.60 -26.30 -31.69
#